data_8cad7b1c70caa2d5f64453f031a0335c
#
_entry.id   8cad7b1c70caa2d5f64453f031a0335c
#
_cell.length_a   1.000
_cell.length_b   1.000
_cell.length_c   1.000
_cell.angle_alpha   90.00
_cell.angle_beta   90.00
_cell.angle_gamma   90.00
#
_symmetry.space_group_name_H-M   'P 1'
#
loop_
_entity.id
_entity.type
_entity.pdbx_description
1 polymer ?
#
loop_
_entity_poly.entity_id
_entity_poly.type
_entity_poly.pdbx_seq_one_letter_code
_entity_poly.pdbx_strand_id
1 'polypeptide(L)'
;MFKFDEEYVLKKLKELLAIDSTTGYFRPIQDYLVGEMKELNIPSEEIHKGGLIAEVGGEGDPLVIMAHGDDIGLMVRYIKDNGALIVNKVGGLREEDATGVICRLHTRDKQVYTGCVRRVHSCVHVRPEADNNAPLNYETNMEFVLDEDVKCKEDVLNLGIRIGDIIALDAGFHMNNGYITSRFLDDKACIAVLLAVMKYIKENNIICKRNVKAFFTMFEEIGHGGAYLPPGTKDIISLDIAPVAPTQVSSEKKVSLFAMDSRFPYHYEMLTELVEVAEKGNVAYEIDVFTPRYGTDSDFAMTAGNNVRHAAIGPGTRGSHGYERTHIDSLNNMYQLLLQYLIE
;
A
#
# COMPACT_ATOMS: atom_id res chain seq x y z
N MET A 1 8.67 16.51 -20.77
CA MET A 1 8.81 15.70 -19.54
C MET A 1 9.26 16.60 -18.41
N PHE A 2 8.68 16.44 -17.25
CA PHE A 2 9.01 17.16 -16.02
C PHE A 2 10.26 16.59 -15.37
N LYS A 3 10.97 17.42 -14.58
CA LYS A 3 12.14 16.94 -13.84
C LYS A 3 11.69 15.97 -12.74
N PHE A 4 12.08 14.72 -12.83
CA PHE A 4 11.85 13.71 -11.79
C PHE A 4 12.98 13.78 -10.75
N ASP A 5 12.59 13.94 -9.48
CA ASP A 5 13.50 13.95 -8.35
C ASP A 5 13.58 12.53 -7.75
N GLU A 6 14.40 11.69 -8.38
CA GLU A 6 14.58 10.29 -7.96
C GLU A 6 15.04 10.17 -6.51
N GLU A 7 15.96 11.04 -6.09
CA GLU A 7 16.49 11.01 -4.73
C GLU A 7 15.40 11.30 -3.70
N TYR A 8 14.52 12.26 -3.98
CA TYR A 8 13.38 12.57 -3.12
C TYR A 8 12.40 11.40 -3.05
N VAL A 9 12.01 10.82 -4.19
CA VAL A 9 11.08 9.68 -4.23
C VAL A 9 11.64 8.50 -3.46
N LEU A 10 12.90 8.13 -3.66
CA LEU A 10 13.54 7.03 -2.94
C LEU A 10 13.69 7.31 -1.45
N LYS A 11 13.96 8.56 -1.07
CA LYS A 11 14.00 8.97 0.34
C LYS A 11 12.62 8.78 0.98
N LYS A 12 11.55 9.32 0.36
CA LYS A 12 10.18 9.21 0.87
C LYS A 12 9.70 7.77 0.94
N LEU A 13 10.00 6.97 -0.09
CA LEU A 13 9.68 5.54 -0.07
C LEU A 13 10.34 4.81 1.10
N LYS A 14 11.63 5.04 1.35
CA LYS A 14 12.33 4.42 2.49
C LYS A 14 11.77 4.86 3.85
N GLU A 15 11.44 6.15 3.99
CA GLU A 15 10.81 6.68 5.21
C GLU A 15 9.45 6.02 5.45
N LEU A 16 8.61 5.92 4.42
CA LEU A 16 7.30 5.25 4.48
C LEU A 16 7.43 3.76 4.82
N LEU A 17 8.35 3.04 4.18
CA LEU A 17 8.59 1.61 4.40
C LEU A 17 9.12 1.30 5.81
N ALA A 18 9.73 2.27 6.48
CA ALA A 18 10.18 2.13 7.87
C ALA A 18 9.06 2.30 8.91
N ILE A 19 7.86 2.72 8.48
CA ILE A 19 6.71 2.95 9.36
C ILE A 19 5.77 1.76 9.28
N ASP A 20 5.51 1.13 10.42
CA ASP A 20 4.52 0.06 10.54
C ASP A 20 3.12 0.65 10.44
N SER A 21 2.32 0.13 9.51
CA SER A 21 0.96 0.61 9.23
C SER A 21 -0.03 -0.51 8.89
N THR A 22 0.11 -1.67 9.50
CA THR A 22 -0.87 -2.75 9.34
C THR A 22 -2.28 -2.22 9.51
N THR A 23 -3.20 -2.57 8.60
CA THR A 23 -4.59 -2.09 8.61
C THR A 23 -5.21 -2.11 10.00
N GLY A 24 -5.71 -0.96 10.43
CA GLY A 24 -6.19 -0.71 11.80
C GLY A 24 -5.13 -0.11 12.74
N TYR A 25 -3.85 -0.18 12.41
CA TYR A 25 -2.73 0.47 13.12
C TYR A 25 -2.10 1.56 12.25
N PHE A 26 -2.87 2.55 11.89
CA PHE A 26 -2.49 3.58 10.89
C PHE A 26 -1.96 4.89 11.51
N ARG A 27 -2.04 5.08 12.82
CA ARG A 27 -1.68 6.37 13.42
C ARG A 27 -0.24 6.82 13.11
N PRO A 28 0.79 5.95 13.15
CA PRO A 28 2.16 6.36 12.84
C PRO A 28 2.34 6.91 11.41
N ILE A 29 1.76 6.25 10.41
CA ILE A 29 1.86 6.71 9.02
C ILE A 29 1.03 7.97 8.78
N GLN A 30 -0.13 8.08 9.41
CA GLN A 30 -0.95 9.30 9.33
C GLN A 30 -0.23 10.50 9.93
N ASP A 31 0.42 10.36 11.09
CA ASP A 31 1.22 11.41 11.71
C ASP A 31 2.40 11.84 10.81
N TYR A 32 3.07 10.88 10.17
CA TYR A 32 4.10 11.14 9.17
C TYR A 32 3.56 11.98 8.01
N LEU A 33 2.44 11.56 7.41
CA LEU A 33 1.82 12.28 6.27
C LEU A 33 1.34 13.69 6.65
N VAL A 34 0.82 13.87 7.87
CA VAL A 34 0.51 15.21 8.41
C VAL A 34 1.77 16.08 8.50
N GLY A 35 2.90 15.48 8.90
CA GLY A 35 4.20 16.15 8.89
C GLY A 35 4.63 16.59 7.49
N GLU A 36 4.51 15.70 6.51
CA GLU A 36 4.83 16.00 5.09
C GLU A 36 3.97 17.15 4.54
N MET A 37 2.68 17.16 4.84
CA MET A 37 1.79 18.25 4.40
C MET A 37 2.20 19.59 5.01
N LYS A 38 2.63 19.60 6.27
CA LYS A 38 3.16 20.81 6.92
C LYS A 38 4.46 21.28 6.25
N GLU A 39 5.39 20.37 5.96
CA GLU A 39 6.65 20.70 5.27
C GLU A 39 6.39 21.27 3.87
N LEU A 40 5.44 20.71 3.14
CA LEU A 40 5.05 21.18 1.81
C LEU A 40 4.15 22.43 1.86
N ASN A 41 3.77 22.89 3.03
CA ASN A 41 2.81 23.98 3.22
C ASN A 41 1.50 23.73 2.45
N ILE A 42 0.96 22.51 2.56
CA ILE A 42 -0.31 22.09 1.97
C ILE A 42 -1.33 21.91 3.09
N PRO A 43 -2.48 22.61 3.04
CA PRO A 43 -3.56 22.39 4.00
C PRO A 43 -4.05 20.95 3.95
N SER A 44 -4.27 20.35 5.12
CA SER A 44 -4.76 18.98 5.19
C SER A 44 -5.69 18.75 6.36
N GLU A 45 -6.58 17.78 6.23
CA GLU A 45 -7.57 17.39 7.22
C GLU A 45 -7.53 15.88 7.46
N GLU A 46 -7.42 15.47 8.72
CA GLU A 46 -7.57 14.07 9.12
C GLU A 46 -9.06 13.70 9.12
N ILE A 47 -9.40 12.56 8.50
CA ILE A 47 -10.77 12.07 8.55
C ILE A 47 -11.00 11.13 9.73
N HIS A 48 -12.24 11.10 10.23
CA HIS A 48 -12.57 10.42 11.49
C HIS A 48 -12.30 8.91 11.48
N LYS A 49 -12.48 8.24 10.33
CA LYS A 49 -12.21 6.79 10.20
C LYS A 49 -10.72 6.44 10.05
N GLY A 50 -9.84 7.43 9.93
CA GLY A 50 -8.44 7.28 9.53
C GLY A 50 -8.24 7.63 8.05
N GLY A 51 -7.13 8.32 7.78
CA GLY A 51 -6.75 8.86 6.48
C GLY A 51 -6.58 10.38 6.52
N LEU A 52 -5.98 10.93 5.48
CA LEU A 52 -5.63 12.34 5.38
C LEU A 52 -6.02 12.88 4.01
N ILE A 53 -6.79 13.96 3.97
CA ILE A 53 -7.11 14.70 2.75
C ILE A 53 -6.24 15.94 2.70
N ALA A 54 -5.51 16.14 1.61
CA ALA A 54 -4.63 17.29 1.38
C ALA A 54 -5.14 18.13 0.21
N GLU A 55 -5.23 19.44 0.40
CA GLU A 55 -5.70 20.41 -0.60
C GLU A 55 -4.54 20.83 -1.52
N VAL A 56 -4.34 20.10 -2.61
CA VAL A 56 -3.31 20.44 -3.61
C VAL A 56 -3.66 21.74 -4.30
N GLY A 57 -4.94 21.97 -4.55
CA GLY A 57 -5.49 23.18 -5.15
C GLY A 57 -5.68 23.05 -6.67
N GLY A 58 -5.96 24.19 -7.30
CA GLY A 58 -6.27 24.27 -8.73
C GLY A 58 -7.66 24.81 -8.98
N GLU A 59 -8.09 24.83 -10.24
CA GLU A 59 -9.36 25.38 -10.69
C GLU A 59 -10.18 24.29 -11.39
N GLY A 60 -11.50 24.51 -11.53
CA GLY A 60 -12.37 23.54 -12.23
C GLY A 60 -12.98 22.45 -11.35
N ASP A 61 -13.37 21.33 -11.98
CA ASP A 61 -14.11 20.26 -11.30
C ASP A 61 -13.24 19.50 -10.28
N PRO A 62 -13.82 19.15 -9.11
CA PRO A 62 -13.09 18.44 -8.07
C PRO A 62 -12.63 17.04 -8.52
N LEU A 63 -11.32 16.81 -8.38
CA LEU A 63 -10.63 15.55 -8.62
C LEU A 63 -9.98 15.09 -7.33
N VAL A 64 -10.20 13.83 -6.93
CA VAL A 64 -9.50 13.20 -5.81
C VAL A 64 -8.53 12.15 -6.34
N ILE A 65 -7.27 12.27 -5.96
CA ILE A 65 -6.24 11.26 -6.20
C ILE A 65 -6.02 10.50 -4.90
N MET A 66 -6.24 9.19 -4.92
CA MET A 66 -6.15 8.31 -3.75
C MET A 66 -4.91 7.44 -3.83
N ALA A 67 -4.25 7.24 -2.68
CA ALA A 67 -3.20 6.25 -2.49
C ALA A 67 -3.31 5.76 -1.04
N HIS A 68 -3.14 4.45 -0.79
CA HIS A 68 -3.35 3.95 0.56
C HIS A 68 -2.05 3.84 1.37
N GLY A 69 -2.18 4.09 2.67
CA GLY A 69 -1.05 4.04 3.60
C GLY A 69 -1.06 2.82 4.51
N ASP A 70 -2.13 2.04 4.51
CA ASP A 70 -2.17 0.81 5.30
C ASP A 70 -1.53 -0.37 4.55
N ASP A 71 -0.99 -1.30 5.33
CA ASP A 71 -0.30 -2.50 4.86
C ASP A 71 -1.06 -3.76 5.30
N ILE A 72 -0.90 -4.85 4.56
CA ILE A 72 -1.23 -6.19 5.04
C ILE A 72 -0.35 -6.56 6.25
N GLY A 73 -0.88 -7.40 7.11
CA GLY A 73 -0.13 -7.82 8.31
C GLY A 73 -0.83 -8.91 9.09
N LEU A 74 -0.54 -8.97 10.39
CA LEU A 74 -1.08 -9.99 11.28
C LEU A 74 -1.64 -9.37 12.57
N MET A 75 -2.44 -10.18 13.28
CA MET A 75 -3.01 -9.84 14.59
C MET A 75 -2.90 -11.05 15.51
N VAL A 76 -2.58 -10.82 16.77
CA VAL A 76 -2.59 -11.87 17.80
C VAL A 76 -4.00 -12.38 18.00
N ARG A 77 -4.23 -13.66 17.70
CA ARG A 77 -5.53 -14.33 17.87
C ARG A 77 -5.63 -15.14 19.16
N TYR A 78 -4.55 -15.81 19.54
CA TYR A 78 -4.53 -16.66 20.72
C TYR A 78 -3.13 -16.80 21.27
N ILE A 79 -2.99 -16.92 22.59
CA ILE A 79 -1.72 -17.15 23.28
C ILE A 79 -1.72 -18.60 23.78
N LYS A 80 -0.80 -19.42 23.28
CA LYS A 80 -0.66 -20.83 23.62
C LYS A 80 -0.04 -21.00 25.03
N ASP A 81 -0.24 -22.16 25.64
CA ASP A 81 0.29 -22.45 26.98
C ASP A 81 1.83 -22.44 27.02
N ASN A 82 2.49 -22.70 25.90
CA ASN A 82 3.96 -22.65 25.77
C ASN A 82 4.50 -21.24 25.42
N GLY A 83 3.66 -20.20 25.41
CA GLY A 83 4.05 -18.83 25.10
C GLY A 83 4.07 -18.47 23.60
N ALA A 84 3.92 -19.42 22.67
CA ALA A 84 3.81 -19.10 21.25
C ALA A 84 2.43 -18.48 20.94
N LEU A 85 2.35 -17.68 19.85
CA LEU A 85 1.11 -17.01 19.48
C LEU A 85 0.52 -17.62 18.21
N ILE A 86 -0.79 -17.84 18.22
CA ILE A 86 -1.56 -18.06 17.00
C ILE A 86 -1.96 -16.68 16.47
N VAL A 87 -1.77 -16.46 15.18
CA VAL A 87 -2.05 -15.20 14.52
C VAL A 87 -3.18 -15.34 13.51
N ASN A 88 -3.83 -14.22 13.24
CA ASN A 88 -4.76 -14.08 12.13
C ASN A 88 -4.21 -13.05 11.15
N LYS A 89 -4.40 -13.28 9.85
CA LYS A 89 -4.02 -12.29 8.85
C LYS A 89 -4.95 -11.10 8.85
N VAL A 90 -4.41 -9.95 8.53
CA VAL A 90 -5.11 -8.69 8.26
C VAL A 90 -4.80 -8.34 6.80
N GLY A 91 -5.84 -8.23 5.98
CA GLY A 91 -5.66 -8.11 4.53
C GLY A 91 -5.30 -9.44 3.84
N GLY A 92 -4.73 -9.36 2.65
CA GLY A 92 -4.45 -10.48 1.76
C GLY A 92 -3.15 -11.25 2.02
N LEU A 93 -2.54 -11.17 3.20
CA LEU A 93 -1.25 -11.80 3.51
C LEU A 93 -1.34 -13.34 3.52
N ARG A 94 -0.58 -13.99 2.65
CA ARG A 94 -0.51 -15.44 2.57
C ARG A 94 0.56 -16.01 3.49
N GLU A 95 0.36 -17.25 3.91
CA GLU A 95 1.20 -17.95 4.88
C GLU A 95 2.65 -18.09 4.42
N GLU A 96 2.86 -18.36 3.13
CA GLU A 96 4.20 -18.45 2.54
C GLU A 96 4.97 -17.13 2.58
N ASP A 97 4.27 -16.00 2.44
CA ASP A 97 4.87 -14.66 2.37
C ASP A 97 5.21 -14.10 3.76
N ALA A 98 4.55 -14.62 4.81
CA ALA A 98 4.84 -14.28 6.21
C ALA A 98 5.93 -15.15 6.85
N THR A 99 6.20 -16.32 6.26
CA THR A 99 7.07 -17.33 6.90
C THR A 99 8.53 -16.87 6.96
N GLY A 100 9.09 -16.83 8.18
CA GLY A 100 10.51 -16.51 8.40
C GLY A 100 10.86 -15.03 8.28
N VAL A 101 9.86 -14.18 8.11
CA VAL A 101 10.05 -12.73 8.08
C VAL A 101 10.16 -12.21 9.51
N ILE A 102 11.08 -11.28 9.75
CA ILE A 102 11.13 -10.54 11.00
C ILE A 102 9.90 -9.67 11.11
N CYS A 103 9.25 -9.71 12.25
CA CYS A 103 8.05 -8.92 12.50
C CYS A 103 8.19 -8.11 13.80
N ARG A 104 7.41 -7.05 13.90
CA ARG A 104 7.27 -6.21 15.09
C ARG A 104 5.85 -6.32 15.62
N LEU A 105 5.71 -6.79 16.86
CA LEU A 105 4.44 -6.86 17.58
C LEU A 105 4.27 -5.58 18.41
N HIS A 106 3.19 -4.86 18.18
CA HIS A 106 2.84 -3.62 18.86
C HIS A 106 1.76 -3.88 19.90
N THR A 107 2.07 -3.60 21.17
CA THR A 107 1.12 -3.72 22.27
C THR A 107 0.34 -2.41 22.47
N ARG A 108 -0.77 -2.48 23.19
CA ARG A 108 -1.59 -1.30 23.48
C ARG A 108 -0.94 -0.30 24.42
N ASP A 109 0.01 -0.72 25.21
CA ASP A 109 0.85 0.13 26.07
C ASP A 109 2.13 0.62 25.37
N LYS A 110 2.16 0.49 24.03
CA LYS A 110 3.21 1.00 23.13
C LYS A 110 4.58 0.33 23.28
N GLN A 111 4.63 -0.89 23.81
CA GLN A 111 5.82 -1.71 23.72
C GLN A 111 5.90 -2.36 22.34
N VAL A 112 7.12 -2.62 21.88
CA VAL A 112 7.38 -3.30 20.61
C VAL A 112 8.28 -4.48 20.85
N TYR A 113 7.82 -5.65 20.42
CA TYR A 113 8.58 -6.90 20.50
C TYR A 113 8.85 -7.45 19.13
N THR A 114 9.99 -8.10 18.94
CA THR A 114 10.30 -8.78 17.68
C THR A 114 9.99 -10.26 17.75
N GLY A 115 9.89 -10.86 16.58
CA GLY A 115 9.68 -12.29 16.44
C GLY A 115 9.44 -12.65 14.97
N CYS A 116 9.05 -13.87 14.71
CA CYS A 116 8.71 -14.29 13.35
C CYS A 116 7.67 -15.39 13.31
N VAL A 117 6.94 -15.47 12.19
CA VAL A 117 6.02 -16.59 11.91
C VAL A 117 6.80 -17.80 11.41
N ARG A 118 6.55 -18.96 12.01
CA ARG A 118 7.20 -20.23 11.66
C ARG A 118 6.19 -21.36 11.67
N ARG A 119 6.53 -22.46 11.01
CA ARG A 119 5.85 -23.73 11.29
C ARG A 119 6.11 -24.16 12.74
N VAL A 120 5.13 -24.80 13.36
CA VAL A 120 5.28 -25.42 14.69
C VAL A 120 6.48 -26.40 14.67
N HIS A 121 6.56 -27.25 13.66
CA HIS A 121 7.73 -28.11 13.40
C HIS A 121 8.62 -27.41 12.36
N SER A 122 9.32 -26.35 12.75
CA SER A 122 10.10 -25.51 11.82
C SER A 122 11.40 -26.14 11.33
N CYS A 123 12.03 -27.02 12.13
CA CYS A 123 13.31 -27.65 11.78
C CYS A 123 13.09 -28.81 10.80
N VAL A 124 13.57 -28.69 9.56
CA VAL A 124 13.41 -29.71 8.51
C VAL A 124 14.04 -31.06 8.89
N HIS A 125 15.12 -31.05 9.68
CA HIS A 125 15.86 -32.28 10.03
C HIS A 125 15.12 -33.20 11.01
N VAL A 126 14.16 -32.67 11.76
CA VAL A 126 13.41 -33.42 12.78
C VAL A 126 11.89 -33.26 12.62
N ARG A 127 11.46 -32.70 11.52
CA ARG A 127 10.05 -32.52 11.19
C ARG A 127 9.41 -33.87 10.85
N PRO A 128 8.21 -34.18 11.38
CA PRO A 128 7.45 -35.35 10.94
C PRO A 128 7.20 -35.34 9.44
N GLU A 129 7.32 -36.50 8.79
CA GLU A 129 7.15 -36.61 7.32
C GLU A 129 5.79 -36.07 6.85
N ALA A 130 4.73 -36.29 7.62
CA ALA A 130 3.40 -35.78 7.30
C ALA A 130 3.34 -34.25 7.20
N ASP A 131 4.22 -33.54 7.88
CA ASP A 131 4.23 -32.07 7.88
C ASP A 131 5.00 -31.47 6.70
N ASN A 132 5.85 -32.26 6.01
CA ASN A 132 6.68 -31.76 4.92
C ASN A 132 5.82 -31.24 3.75
N ASN A 133 4.74 -31.95 3.44
CA ASN A 133 3.85 -31.62 2.34
C ASN A 133 2.53 -30.97 2.77
N ALA A 134 2.33 -30.74 4.08
CA ALA A 134 1.14 -30.06 4.58
C ALA A 134 1.13 -28.60 4.14
N PRO A 135 0.02 -28.07 3.60
CA PRO A 135 -0.12 -26.65 3.33
C PRO A 135 0.15 -25.81 4.60
N LEU A 136 0.72 -24.63 4.44
CA LEU A 136 0.84 -23.69 5.53
C LEU A 136 -0.54 -23.21 5.96
N ASN A 137 -0.77 -23.04 7.26
CA ASN A 137 -2.03 -22.55 7.79
C ASN A 137 -1.80 -21.90 9.16
N TYR A 138 -2.20 -20.63 9.28
CA TYR A 138 -2.02 -19.83 10.50
C TYR A 138 -2.69 -20.44 11.73
N GLU A 139 -3.77 -21.18 11.57
CA GLU A 139 -4.54 -21.74 12.68
C GLU A 139 -4.00 -23.07 13.21
N THR A 140 -3.45 -23.91 12.31
CA THR A 140 -3.20 -25.31 12.64
C THR A 140 -1.73 -25.70 12.73
N ASN A 141 -0.87 -25.13 11.91
CA ASN A 141 0.53 -25.56 11.84
C ASN A 141 1.56 -24.43 11.78
N MET A 142 1.12 -23.20 12.02
CA MET A 142 2.00 -22.04 12.16
C MET A 142 1.83 -21.38 13.52
N GLU A 143 2.86 -20.68 13.96
CA GLU A 143 2.87 -19.89 15.17
C GLU A 143 3.80 -18.70 15.02
N PHE A 144 3.52 -17.62 15.72
CA PHE A 144 4.44 -16.52 15.90
C PHE A 144 5.27 -16.78 17.16
N VAL A 145 6.58 -16.80 16.98
CA VAL A 145 7.55 -17.01 18.05
C VAL A 145 8.21 -15.67 18.35
N LEU A 146 8.08 -15.24 19.62
CA LEU A 146 8.71 -14.01 20.13
C LEU A 146 10.22 -14.21 20.31
N ASP A 147 11.00 -13.15 20.13
CA ASP A 147 12.43 -13.10 20.46
C ASP A 147 12.62 -12.73 21.94
N GLU A 148 11.81 -13.35 22.83
CA GLU A 148 11.79 -13.12 24.26
C GLU A 148 11.90 -14.45 25.02
N ASP A 149 12.44 -14.44 26.23
CA ASP A 149 12.53 -15.65 27.09
C ASP A 149 11.18 -15.98 27.74
N VAL A 150 10.20 -16.35 26.89
CA VAL A 150 8.86 -16.77 27.29
C VAL A 150 8.75 -18.30 27.25
N LYS A 151 8.15 -18.90 28.26
CA LYS A 151 7.98 -20.37 28.43
C LYS A 151 6.54 -20.76 28.63
N CYS A 152 5.70 -19.81 28.99
CA CYS A 152 4.29 -20.03 29.22
C CYS A 152 3.45 -18.79 28.87
N LYS A 153 2.16 -18.97 28.85
CA LYS A 153 1.18 -17.91 28.59
C LYS A 153 1.32 -16.72 29.54
N GLU A 154 1.61 -16.99 30.80
CA GLU A 154 1.80 -15.97 31.86
C GLU A 154 2.94 -15.02 31.51
N ASP A 155 4.06 -15.55 31.00
CA ASP A 155 5.23 -14.75 30.64
C ASP A 155 4.84 -13.75 29.52
N VAL A 156 4.10 -14.21 28.51
CA VAL A 156 3.60 -13.35 27.43
C VAL A 156 2.65 -12.26 27.93
N LEU A 157 1.75 -12.62 28.85
CA LEU A 157 0.83 -11.67 29.46
C LEU A 157 1.57 -10.62 30.31
N ASN A 158 2.67 -11.01 30.98
CA ASN A 158 3.51 -10.09 31.75
C ASN A 158 4.26 -9.08 30.87
N LEU A 159 4.56 -9.42 29.61
CA LEU A 159 5.08 -8.49 28.61
C LEU A 159 4.04 -7.47 28.12
N GLY A 160 2.79 -7.55 28.58
CA GLY A 160 1.71 -6.66 28.13
C GLY A 160 1.03 -7.11 26.84
N ILE A 161 1.45 -8.21 26.22
CA ILE A 161 0.90 -8.72 24.97
C ILE A 161 -0.50 -9.28 25.20
N ARG A 162 -1.45 -8.91 24.30
CA ARG A 162 -2.85 -9.28 24.38
C ARG A 162 -3.39 -9.74 23.02
N ILE A 163 -4.50 -10.46 23.07
CA ILE A 163 -5.28 -10.76 21.86
C ILE A 163 -5.73 -9.44 21.23
N GLY A 164 -5.56 -9.32 19.91
CA GLY A 164 -5.85 -8.12 19.14
C GLY A 164 -4.68 -7.15 19.03
N ASP A 165 -3.51 -7.48 19.55
CA ASP A 165 -2.30 -6.72 19.26
C ASP A 165 -1.83 -6.97 17.83
N ILE A 166 -1.31 -5.91 17.20
CA ILE A 166 -0.94 -5.90 15.79
C ILE A 166 0.49 -6.39 15.61
N ILE A 167 0.72 -7.10 14.51
CA ILE A 167 2.04 -7.56 14.09
C ILE A 167 2.29 -7.06 12.67
N ALA A 168 3.31 -6.22 12.52
CA ALA A 168 3.79 -5.71 11.25
C ALA A 168 5.01 -6.50 10.79
N LEU A 169 5.12 -6.75 9.48
CA LEU A 169 6.27 -7.41 8.87
C LEU A 169 7.35 -6.40 8.52
N ASP A 170 8.61 -6.83 8.53
CA ASP A 170 9.70 -6.00 8.04
C ASP A 170 9.63 -5.84 6.51
N ALA A 171 9.77 -4.59 6.03
CA ALA A 171 9.67 -4.26 4.62
C ALA A 171 10.82 -4.87 3.79
N GLY A 172 12.02 -4.94 4.35
CA GLY A 172 13.18 -5.57 3.70
C GLY A 172 13.62 -4.85 2.41
N PHE A 173 13.72 -3.51 2.45
CA PHE A 173 14.06 -2.70 1.28
C PHE A 173 15.43 -3.06 0.68
N HIS A 174 15.46 -3.29 -0.62
CA HIS A 174 16.68 -3.48 -1.41
C HIS A 174 16.53 -2.78 -2.77
N MET A 175 17.64 -2.20 -3.26
CA MET A 175 17.67 -1.58 -4.59
C MET A 175 18.95 -1.93 -5.33
N ASN A 176 18.83 -2.34 -6.59
CA ASN A 176 19.95 -2.61 -7.48
C ASN A 176 19.56 -2.39 -8.95
N ASN A 177 20.42 -1.70 -9.72
CA ASN A 177 20.20 -1.43 -11.16
C ASN A 177 18.82 -0.82 -11.48
N GLY A 178 18.33 0.08 -10.62
CA GLY A 178 17.01 0.70 -10.76
C GLY A 178 15.83 -0.17 -10.32
N TYR A 179 16.04 -1.48 -10.06
CA TYR A 179 15.02 -2.34 -9.48
C TYR A 179 14.95 -2.13 -7.98
N ILE A 180 13.74 -1.92 -7.49
CA ILE A 180 13.39 -1.75 -6.09
C ILE A 180 12.64 -2.99 -5.65
N THR A 181 13.13 -3.64 -4.61
CA THR A 181 12.50 -4.82 -4.03
C THR A 181 12.21 -4.55 -2.55
N SER A 182 10.97 -4.74 -2.14
CA SER A 182 10.52 -4.52 -0.76
C SER A 182 9.13 -5.14 -0.58
N ARG A 183 8.68 -5.40 0.64
CA ARG A 183 7.26 -5.48 0.95
C ARG A 183 6.69 -4.07 0.96
N PHE A 184 5.36 -3.98 0.78
CA PHE A 184 4.61 -2.73 0.94
C PHE A 184 4.99 -1.63 -0.07
N LEU A 185 5.53 -2.00 -1.27
CA LEU A 185 5.51 -1.11 -2.42
C LEU A 185 4.06 -0.77 -2.78
N ASP A 186 3.18 -1.73 -2.56
CA ASP A 186 1.74 -1.68 -2.41
C ASP A 186 1.38 -1.09 -1.04
N ASP A 187 1.03 0.18 -0.88
CA ASP A 187 0.96 1.21 -1.94
C ASP A 187 1.89 2.40 -1.62
N LYS A 188 2.90 2.17 -0.75
CA LYS A 188 3.86 3.20 -0.33
C LYS A 188 4.68 3.77 -1.49
N ALA A 189 4.84 3.00 -2.58
CA ALA A 189 5.50 3.51 -3.79
C ALA A 189 4.65 4.59 -4.47
N CYS A 190 3.34 4.41 -4.55
CA CYS A 190 2.43 5.42 -5.09
C CYS A 190 2.36 6.66 -4.19
N ILE A 191 2.33 6.50 -2.86
CA ILE A 191 2.41 7.64 -1.93
C ILE A 191 3.70 8.44 -2.17
N ALA A 192 4.86 7.79 -2.31
CA ALA A 192 6.13 8.48 -2.52
C ALA A 192 6.12 9.30 -3.83
N VAL A 193 5.52 8.74 -4.90
CA VAL A 193 5.34 9.47 -6.17
C VAL A 193 4.34 10.61 -6.02
N LEU A 194 3.22 10.41 -5.34
CA LEU A 194 2.22 11.46 -5.11
C LEU A 194 2.80 12.63 -4.30
N LEU A 195 3.60 12.36 -3.27
CA LEU A 195 4.34 13.39 -2.53
C LEU A 195 5.30 14.18 -3.44
N ALA A 196 5.98 13.50 -4.36
CA ALA A 196 6.87 14.18 -5.32
C ALA A 196 6.09 15.04 -6.33
N VAL A 197 4.92 14.60 -6.79
CA VAL A 197 4.02 15.38 -7.65
C VAL A 197 3.56 16.64 -6.90
N MET A 198 3.09 16.49 -5.66
CA MET A 198 2.64 17.60 -4.83
C MET A 198 3.76 18.61 -4.55
N LYS A 199 4.97 18.12 -4.24
CA LYS A 199 6.17 18.94 -4.08
C LYS A 199 6.46 19.74 -5.35
N TYR A 200 6.46 19.09 -6.51
CA TYR A 200 6.73 19.75 -7.79
C TYR A 200 5.71 20.87 -8.09
N ILE A 201 4.42 20.60 -7.89
CA ILE A 201 3.34 21.59 -8.06
C ILE A 201 3.58 22.81 -7.16
N LYS A 202 3.90 22.59 -5.88
CA LYS A 202 4.12 23.67 -4.91
C LYS A 202 5.37 24.49 -5.20
N GLU A 203 6.52 23.84 -5.43
CA GLU A 203 7.79 24.53 -5.68
C GLU A 203 7.77 25.37 -6.96
N ASN A 204 6.99 24.95 -7.96
CA ASN A 204 6.87 25.66 -9.23
C ASN A 204 5.64 26.58 -9.31
N ASN A 205 4.88 26.73 -8.22
CA ASN A 205 3.68 27.55 -8.14
C ASN A 205 2.66 27.24 -9.26
N ILE A 206 2.47 25.96 -9.53
CA ILE A 206 1.57 25.49 -10.60
C ILE A 206 0.13 25.57 -10.14
N ILE A 207 -0.74 26.07 -10.99
CA ILE A 207 -2.19 25.99 -10.82
C ILE A 207 -2.69 24.80 -11.65
N CYS A 208 -3.20 23.78 -10.99
CA CYS A 208 -3.77 22.62 -11.64
C CYS A 208 -5.07 23.00 -12.39
N LYS A 209 -5.35 22.35 -13.50
CA LYS A 209 -6.61 22.52 -14.29
C LYS A 209 -7.86 22.03 -13.56
N ARG A 210 -7.67 21.16 -12.57
CA ARG A 210 -8.72 20.60 -11.72
C ARG A 210 -8.52 21.09 -10.29
N ASN A 211 -9.61 21.15 -9.53
CA ASN A 211 -9.50 21.31 -8.07
C ASN A 211 -9.09 19.98 -7.46
N VAL A 212 -7.77 19.83 -7.22
CA VAL A 212 -7.15 18.56 -6.86
C VAL A 212 -7.03 18.41 -5.35
N LYS A 213 -7.49 17.27 -4.84
CA LYS A 213 -7.22 16.80 -3.50
C LYS A 213 -6.45 15.50 -3.57
N ALA A 214 -5.41 15.36 -2.75
CA ALA A 214 -4.78 14.06 -2.49
C ALA A 214 -5.46 13.42 -1.26
N PHE A 215 -5.85 12.19 -1.37
CA PHE A 215 -6.46 11.45 -0.27
C PHE A 215 -5.61 10.22 0.05
N PHE A 216 -4.86 10.29 1.13
CA PHE A 216 -4.14 9.16 1.68
C PHE A 216 -5.13 8.34 2.50
N THR A 217 -5.57 7.24 1.92
CA THR A 217 -6.58 6.37 2.51
C THR A 217 -5.98 5.38 3.50
N MET A 218 -6.82 4.83 4.36
CA MET A 218 -6.55 3.73 5.27
C MET A 218 -7.67 2.70 5.13
N PHE A 219 -7.40 1.45 5.44
CA PHE A 219 -8.33 0.32 5.26
C PHE A 219 -8.56 -0.09 3.80
N GLU A 220 -7.66 0.26 2.87
CA GLU A 220 -7.74 -0.24 1.48
C GLU A 220 -7.62 -1.75 1.45
N GLU A 221 -6.63 -2.33 2.14
CA GLU A 221 -6.28 -3.75 2.18
C GLU A 221 -7.39 -4.69 2.67
N ILE A 222 -8.44 -4.12 3.23
CA ILE A 222 -9.66 -4.83 3.62
C ILE A 222 -10.91 -4.33 2.90
N GLY A 223 -10.73 -3.53 1.85
CA GLY A 223 -11.80 -3.10 0.96
C GLY A 223 -12.67 -1.98 1.49
N HIS A 224 -12.12 -1.02 2.23
CA HIS A 224 -12.89 0.06 2.82
C HIS A 224 -12.24 1.46 2.76
N GLY A 225 -11.04 1.60 2.16
CA GLY A 225 -10.31 2.87 2.12
C GLY A 225 -11.12 3.98 1.43
N GLY A 226 -11.47 3.77 0.18
CA GLY A 226 -12.19 4.72 -0.67
C GLY A 226 -13.69 4.86 -0.39
N ALA A 227 -14.26 4.17 0.60
CA ALA A 227 -15.70 4.22 0.87
C ALA A 227 -16.24 5.61 1.25
N TYR A 228 -15.39 6.50 1.75
CA TYR A 228 -15.69 7.92 1.96
C TYR A 228 -14.98 8.76 0.90
N LEU A 229 -15.67 9.73 0.35
CA LEU A 229 -15.08 10.75 -0.51
C LEU A 229 -15.38 12.16 0.02
N PRO A 230 -14.47 13.13 -0.18
CA PRO A 230 -14.75 14.54 0.13
C PRO A 230 -16.00 15.02 -0.61
N PRO A 231 -16.85 15.83 0.04
CA PRO A 231 -18.06 16.35 -0.60
C PRO A 231 -17.77 17.09 -1.91
N GLY A 232 -18.62 16.87 -2.91
CA GLY A 232 -18.53 17.52 -4.22
C GLY A 232 -17.54 16.86 -5.20
N THR A 233 -16.85 15.78 -4.81
CA THR A 233 -15.99 15.01 -5.72
C THR A 233 -16.75 14.63 -7.00
N LYS A 234 -16.12 14.82 -8.16
CA LYS A 234 -16.64 14.45 -9.47
C LYS A 234 -15.90 13.27 -10.07
N ASP A 235 -14.58 13.31 -9.99
CA ASP A 235 -13.71 12.27 -10.54
C ASP A 235 -12.75 11.78 -9.47
N ILE A 236 -12.36 10.51 -9.56
CA ILE A 236 -11.37 9.90 -8.68
C ILE A 236 -10.36 9.12 -9.52
N ILE A 237 -9.10 9.16 -9.09
CA ILE A 237 -8.03 8.31 -9.61
C ILE A 237 -7.40 7.60 -8.42
N SER A 238 -7.52 6.28 -8.37
CA SER A 238 -6.69 5.49 -7.45
C SER A 238 -5.31 5.32 -8.04
N LEU A 239 -4.31 5.60 -7.23
CA LEU A 239 -2.96 5.13 -7.44
C LEU A 239 -2.83 3.81 -6.70
N ASP A 240 -2.37 2.79 -7.39
CA ASP A 240 -2.22 1.46 -6.82
C ASP A 240 -1.28 0.65 -7.70
N ILE A 241 -0.58 -0.34 -7.17
CA ILE A 241 0.38 -1.11 -7.96
C ILE A 241 -0.31 -1.92 -9.06
N ALA A 242 0.33 -2.06 -10.21
CA ALA A 242 -0.17 -2.86 -11.31
C ALA A 242 0.49 -4.24 -11.34
N PRO A 243 -0.25 -5.34 -11.15
CA PRO A 243 0.33 -6.69 -11.14
C PRO A 243 1.07 -7.05 -12.43
N VAL A 244 2.34 -7.44 -12.30
CA VAL A 244 3.15 -7.99 -13.41
C VAL A 244 3.19 -9.51 -13.31
N ALA A 245 2.56 -10.19 -14.25
CA ALA A 245 2.44 -11.65 -14.28
C ALA A 245 2.46 -12.17 -15.73
N PRO A 246 2.62 -13.48 -15.96
CA PRO A 246 2.72 -14.06 -17.31
C PRO A 246 1.53 -13.78 -18.24
N THR A 247 0.35 -13.49 -17.70
CA THR A 247 -0.86 -13.20 -18.47
C THR A 247 -1.20 -11.71 -18.53
N GLN A 248 -0.33 -10.85 -18.00
CA GLN A 248 -0.46 -9.39 -17.99
C GLN A 248 0.52 -8.75 -18.95
N VAL A 249 0.15 -7.61 -19.55
CA VAL A 249 1.03 -6.80 -20.39
C VAL A 249 1.80 -5.75 -19.58
N SER A 250 1.39 -5.50 -18.37
CA SER A 250 2.04 -4.58 -17.43
C SER A 250 3.52 -4.90 -17.24
N SER A 251 4.34 -3.88 -17.09
CA SER A 251 5.78 -3.96 -17.04
C SER A 251 6.33 -3.22 -15.83
N GLU A 252 7.33 -3.79 -15.16
CA GLU A 252 8.03 -3.15 -14.05
C GLU A 252 8.71 -1.81 -14.43
N LYS A 253 8.74 -1.44 -15.72
CA LYS A 253 9.34 -0.19 -16.22
C LYS A 253 8.35 0.81 -16.79
N LYS A 254 7.05 0.49 -16.77
CA LYS A 254 6.01 1.35 -17.31
C LYS A 254 4.94 1.60 -16.26
N VAL A 255 4.23 2.71 -16.41
CA VAL A 255 2.96 2.90 -15.70
C VAL A 255 1.87 2.09 -16.40
N SER A 256 0.97 1.49 -15.64
CA SER A 256 -0.21 0.82 -16.19
C SER A 256 -1.44 1.69 -15.98
N LEU A 257 -2.30 1.70 -17.00
CA LEU A 257 -3.63 2.30 -17.00
C LEU A 257 -4.63 1.15 -16.89
N PHE A 258 -5.50 1.20 -15.91
CA PHE A 258 -6.40 0.08 -15.62
C PHE A 258 -7.67 0.18 -16.47
N ALA A 259 -7.93 -0.83 -17.31
CA ALA A 259 -9.15 -0.91 -18.07
C ALA A 259 -10.29 -1.58 -17.30
N MET A 260 -9.93 -2.57 -16.48
CA MET A 260 -10.87 -3.32 -15.65
C MET A 260 -10.10 -4.04 -14.54
N ASP A 261 -10.73 -4.21 -13.40
CA ASP A 261 -10.30 -5.15 -12.36
C ASP A 261 -11.38 -6.20 -12.07
N SER A 262 -11.34 -6.83 -10.89
CA SER A 262 -12.25 -7.91 -10.56
C SER A 262 -13.68 -7.46 -10.23
N ARG A 263 -13.89 -6.17 -10.03
CA ARG A 263 -15.20 -5.62 -9.65
C ARG A 263 -15.89 -4.96 -10.83
N PHE A 264 -15.22 -4.02 -11.50
CA PHE A 264 -15.82 -3.20 -12.54
C PHE A 264 -14.83 -2.88 -13.67
N PRO A 265 -15.32 -2.61 -14.91
CA PRO A 265 -14.60 -1.80 -15.86
C PRO A 265 -14.43 -0.38 -15.32
N TYR A 266 -13.26 0.21 -15.48
CA TYR A 266 -13.02 1.61 -15.19
C TYR A 266 -13.75 2.52 -16.20
N HIS A 267 -13.93 3.79 -15.87
CA HIS A 267 -14.69 4.71 -16.70
C HIS A 267 -13.98 4.94 -18.04
N TYR A 268 -14.64 4.55 -19.14
CA TYR A 268 -14.05 4.50 -20.49
C TYR A 268 -13.45 5.83 -20.93
N GLU A 269 -14.18 6.93 -20.76
CA GLU A 269 -13.73 8.25 -21.16
C GLU A 269 -12.54 8.72 -20.31
N MET A 270 -12.50 8.45 -19.01
CA MET A 270 -11.32 8.78 -18.18
C MET A 270 -10.09 7.97 -18.59
N LEU A 271 -10.25 6.71 -18.91
CA LEU A 271 -9.16 5.90 -19.45
C LEU A 271 -8.67 6.47 -20.78
N THR A 272 -9.58 6.89 -21.66
CA THR A 272 -9.23 7.53 -22.94
C THR A 272 -8.47 8.84 -22.73
N GLU A 273 -8.94 9.70 -21.81
CA GLU A 273 -8.24 10.93 -21.40
C GLU A 273 -6.81 10.65 -20.92
N LEU A 274 -6.63 9.62 -20.07
CA LEU A 274 -5.31 9.22 -19.58
C LEU A 274 -4.38 8.70 -20.68
N VAL A 275 -4.91 7.94 -21.63
CA VAL A 275 -4.17 7.46 -22.82
C VAL A 275 -3.71 8.63 -23.67
N GLU A 276 -4.60 9.56 -24.01
CA GLU A 276 -4.26 10.76 -24.80
C GLU A 276 -3.16 11.60 -24.13
N VAL A 277 -3.26 11.76 -22.80
CA VAL A 277 -2.24 12.46 -22.01
C VAL A 277 -0.91 11.71 -22.03
N ALA A 278 -0.92 10.39 -21.87
CA ALA A 278 0.30 9.57 -21.91
C ALA A 278 0.99 9.64 -23.28
N GLU A 279 0.23 9.54 -24.37
CA GLU A 279 0.74 9.65 -25.75
C GLU A 279 1.33 11.03 -26.01
N LYS A 280 0.60 12.09 -25.68
CA LYS A 280 1.05 13.47 -25.84
C LYS A 280 2.32 13.76 -25.04
N GLY A 281 2.41 13.24 -23.81
CA GLY A 281 3.55 13.38 -22.91
C GLY A 281 4.73 12.45 -23.22
N ASN A 282 4.57 11.55 -24.20
CA ASN A 282 5.55 10.47 -24.49
C ASN A 282 5.90 9.65 -23.24
N VAL A 283 4.88 9.35 -22.43
CA VAL A 283 4.99 8.51 -21.23
C VAL A 283 4.94 7.04 -21.63
N ALA A 284 5.84 6.21 -21.10
CA ALA A 284 5.80 4.78 -21.35
C ALA A 284 4.71 4.12 -20.48
N TYR A 285 3.66 3.59 -21.12
CA TYR A 285 2.50 3.00 -20.45
C TYR A 285 2.08 1.66 -21.05
N GLU A 286 1.25 0.92 -20.33
CA GLU A 286 0.47 -0.22 -20.81
C GLU A 286 -0.99 -0.05 -20.37
N ILE A 287 -1.95 -0.62 -21.14
CA ILE A 287 -3.33 -0.76 -20.68
C ILE A 287 -3.54 -2.22 -20.33
N ASP A 288 -4.07 -2.50 -19.12
CA ASP A 288 -4.21 -3.88 -18.66
C ASP A 288 -5.54 -4.15 -17.93
N VAL A 289 -5.86 -5.43 -17.75
CA VAL A 289 -7.05 -5.95 -17.07
C VAL A 289 -6.62 -6.85 -15.92
N PHE A 290 -6.97 -6.50 -14.70
CA PHE A 290 -6.52 -7.18 -13.49
C PHE A 290 -7.63 -8.04 -12.86
N THR A 291 -7.79 -9.24 -13.36
CA THR A 291 -8.74 -10.24 -12.84
C THR A 291 -8.01 -11.52 -12.47
N PRO A 292 -8.56 -12.37 -11.57
CA PRO A 292 -9.88 -12.33 -10.94
C PRO A 292 -9.92 -11.81 -9.49
N ARG A 293 -8.88 -11.23 -8.94
CA ARG A 293 -8.79 -10.93 -7.49
C ARG A 293 -8.11 -9.60 -7.17
N TYR A 294 -8.28 -8.62 -8.02
CA TYR A 294 -7.72 -7.30 -7.82
C TYR A 294 -8.83 -6.27 -7.59
N GLY A 295 -8.58 -5.25 -6.82
CA GLY A 295 -9.47 -4.12 -6.58
C GLY A 295 -8.69 -2.96 -6.01
N THR A 296 -9.23 -1.75 -6.09
CA THR A 296 -8.63 -0.51 -5.62
C THR A 296 -9.61 0.32 -4.81
N ASP A 297 -9.15 1.37 -4.16
CA ASP A 297 -9.98 2.31 -3.44
C ASP A 297 -11.10 2.94 -4.30
N SER A 298 -10.87 3.11 -5.60
CA SER A 298 -11.92 3.63 -6.49
C SER A 298 -13.11 2.69 -6.62
N ASP A 299 -12.88 1.38 -6.57
CA ASP A 299 -13.97 0.39 -6.57
C ASP A 299 -14.82 0.45 -5.31
N PHE A 300 -14.15 0.66 -4.17
CA PHE A 300 -14.86 0.80 -2.91
C PHE A 300 -15.66 2.10 -2.86
N ALA A 301 -15.15 3.18 -3.46
CA ALA A 301 -15.89 4.42 -3.64
C ALA A 301 -17.16 4.19 -4.47
N MET A 302 -17.06 3.46 -5.58
CA MET A 302 -18.22 3.11 -6.42
C MET A 302 -19.20 2.21 -5.68
N THR A 303 -18.71 1.18 -5.00
CA THR A 303 -19.54 0.26 -4.20
C THR A 303 -20.29 0.97 -3.08
N ALA A 304 -19.69 2.00 -2.49
CA ALA A 304 -20.34 2.83 -1.45
C ALA A 304 -21.43 3.76 -2.00
N GLY A 305 -21.65 3.80 -3.31
CA GLY A 305 -22.73 4.55 -3.94
C GLY A 305 -22.36 6.01 -4.27
N ASN A 306 -21.09 6.35 -4.34
CA ASN A 306 -20.67 7.67 -4.76
C ASN A 306 -20.93 7.89 -6.25
N ASN A 307 -21.42 9.08 -6.60
CA ASN A 307 -21.72 9.47 -8.00
C ASN A 307 -20.50 10.16 -8.62
N VAL A 308 -19.51 9.36 -9.01
CA VAL A 308 -18.23 9.83 -9.55
C VAL A 308 -17.81 9.03 -10.79
N ARG A 309 -16.98 9.61 -11.65
CA ARG A 309 -16.20 8.83 -12.62
C ARG A 309 -14.93 8.34 -11.93
N HIS A 310 -14.45 7.15 -12.29
CA HIS A 310 -13.29 6.53 -11.64
C HIS A 310 -12.27 5.98 -12.62
N ALA A 311 -11.02 6.10 -12.26
CA ALA A 311 -9.88 5.50 -12.95
C ALA A 311 -8.89 4.95 -11.93
N ALA A 312 -7.98 4.10 -12.39
CA ALA A 312 -6.80 3.69 -11.62
C ALA A 312 -5.57 3.62 -12.52
N ILE A 313 -4.44 3.99 -11.96
CA ILE A 313 -3.12 3.92 -12.59
C ILE A 313 -2.10 3.48 -11.56
N GLY A 314 -1.03 2.82 -12.01
CA GLY A 314 0.04 2.48 -11.08
C GLY A 314 1.29 1.91 -11.68
N PRO A 315 2.37 1.81 -10.88
CA PRO A 315 3.63 1.25 -11.33
C PRO A 315 3.51 -0.26 -11.49
N GLY A 316 4.04 -0.79 -12.59
CA GLY A 316 4.11 -2.23 -12.77
C GLY A 316 4.93 -2.87 -11.63
N THR A 317 4.29 -3.78 -10.89
CA THR A 317 4.89 -4.41 -9.70
C THR A 317 4.68 -5.92 -9.73
N ARG A 318 5.75 -6.66 -9.53
CA ARG A 318 5.73 -8.11 -9.44
C ARG A 318 5.67 -8.55 -7.99
N GLY A 319 4.89 -9.60 -7.69
CA GLY A 319 4.88 -10.25 -6.38
C GLY A 319 4.07 -9.52 -5.31
N SER A 320 3.02 -8.77 -5.70
CA SER A 320 2.10 -8.08 -4.78
C SER A 320 1.63 -9.00 -3.65
N HIS A 321 1.49 -8.43 -2.47
CA HIS A 321 1.19 -9.09 -1.19
C HIS A 321 2.28 -10.06 -0.69
N GLY A 322 3.47 -10.02 -1.33
CA GLY A 322 4.63 -10.80 -0.93
C GLY A 322 5.89 -9.94 -0.80
N TYR A 323 7.00 -10.39 -1.38
CA TYR A 323 8.21 -9.60 -1.51
C TYR A 323 8.26 -9.01 -2.92
N GLU A 324 7.80 -7.79 -3.04
CA GLU A 324 7.44 -7.11 -4.28
C GLU A 324 8.64 -6.54 -5.00
N ARG A 325 8.50 -6.34 -6.32
CA ARG A 325 9.54 -5.69 -7.13
C ARG A 325 8.94 -4.79 -8.20
N THR A 326 9.48 -3.56 -8.28
CA THR A 326 9.24 -2.61 -9.37
C THR A 326 10.56 -2.01 -9.88
N HIS A 327 10.51 -1.06 -10.78
CA HIS A 327 11.66 -0.32 -11.30
C HIS A 327 11.43 1.19 -11.21
N ILE A 328 12.48 1.95 -10.97
CA ILE A 328 12.40 3.42 -10.85
C ILE A 328 11.80 4.09 -12.10
N ASP A 329 11.98 3.51 -13.30
CA ASP A 329 11.36 4.00 -14.53
C ASP A 329 9.84 3.97 -14.45
N SER A 330 9.24 2.94 -13.80
CA SER A 330 7.79 2.85 -13.63
C SER A 330 7.26 3.97 -12.74
N LEU A 331 7.97 4.26 -11.64
CA LEU A 331 7.64 5.37 -10.74
C LEU A 331 7.78 6.73 -11.47
N ASN A 332 8.83 6.90 -12.28
CA ASN A 332 8.99 8.10 -13.10
C ASN A 332 7.86 8.23 -14.14
N ASN A 333 7.49 7.15 -14.83
CA ASN A 333 6.39 7.20 -15.81
C ASN A 333 5.06 7.56 -15.14
N MET A 334 4.77 7.04 -13.95
CA MET A 334 3.58 7.43 -13.18
C MET A 334 3.64 8.92 -12.78
N TYR A 335 4.78 9.40 -12.31
CA TYR A 335 5.00 10.81 -11.99
C TYR A 335 4.77 11.72 -13.20
N GLN A 336 5.32 11.36 -14.37
CA GLN A 336 5.13 12.12 -15.61
C GLN A 336 3.66 12.17 -16.01
N LEU A 337 2.96 11.03 -15.98
CA LEU A 337 1.56 10.93 -16.33
C LEU A 337 0.69 11.81 -15.42
N LEU A 338 0.90 11.73 -14.10
CA LEU A 338 0.15 12.54 -13.14
C LEU A 338 0.34 14.05 -13.39
N LEU A 339 1.58 14.51 -13.55
CA LEU A 339 1.84 15.92 -13.81
C LEU A 339 1.25 16.39 -15.14
N GLN A 340 1.39 15.60 -16.20
CA GLN A 340 0.75 15.91 -17.50
C GLN A 340 -0.77 16.05 -17.33
N TYR A 341 -1.41 15.09 -16.66
CA TYR A 341 -2.87 15.08 -16.47
C TYR A 341 -3.36 16.26 -15.62
N LEU A 342 -2.58 16.68 -14.65
CA LEU A 342 -2.97 17.77 -13.74
C LEU A 342 -2.68 19.17 -14.30
N ILE A 343 -1.70 19.31 -15.19
CA ILE A 343 -1.20 20.62 -15.67
C ILE A 343 -1.67 20.95 -17.08
N GLU A 344 -1.68 19.98 -17.99
CA GLU A 344 -2.01 20.14 -19.40
C GLU A 344 -3.44 19.78 -19.78
#